data_045b8ad609c19d6186b4a71003c9cfdc
#
_entry.id   045b8ad609c19d6186b4a71003c9cfdc
#
_cell.length_a   1.000
_cell.length_b   1.000
_cell.length_c   1.000
_cell.angle_alpha   90.00
_cell.angle_beta   90.00
_cell.angle_gamma   90.00
#
_symmetry.space_group_name_H-M   'P 1'
#
loop_
_entity.id
_entity.type
_entity.pdbx_description
1 polymer ?
#
loop_
_entity_poly.entity_id
_entity_poly.type
_entity_poly.pdbx_seq_one_letter_code
_entity_poly.pdbx_strand_id
1 'polypeptide(L)'
;MAPVQTPDFGHVRSWIFDLDNTLYRADNGVFAQIEARMTDYVERLLNLPRDAARAVQKDLYRQYGTTLNGLMREHDCDAEEYLAYVHDIDLGDLAADPGLKAALARLPGRRFVFTNGCANHAARILDRIGLADSFDAVWDIRSMGFM
;
A
#
# COMPACT_ATOMS: atom_id res chain seq x y z
N MET A 1 26.16 -18.04 22.88
CA MET A 1 25.18 -17.61 21.87
C MET A 1 25.63 -18.15 20.51
N ALA A 2 24.83 -18.99 19.88
CA ALA A 2 25.17 -19.45 18.54
C ALA A 2 25.09 -18.23 17.57
N PRO A 3 25.99 -18.11 16.58
CA PRO A 3 25.92 -17.02 15.62
C PRO A 3 24.59 -17.14 14.85
N VAL A 4 23.85 -16.05 14.79
CA VAL A 4 22.67 -15.96 13.91
C VAL A 4 23.18 -16.12 12.49
N GLN A 5 22.90 -17.25 11.88
CA GLN A 5 23.23 -17.46 10.47
C GLN A 5 22.43 -16.46 9.63
N THR A 6 23.11 -15.52 9.01
CA THR A 6 22.49 -14.63 8.04
C THR A 6 22.03 -15.48 6.86
N PRO A 7 20.73 -15.45 6.49
CA PRO A 7 20.26 -16.21 5.34
C PRO A 7 21.03 -15.83 4.08
N ASP A 8 21.45 -16.84 3.32
CA ASP A 8 22.09 -16.64 2.02
C ASP A 8 21.00 -16.47 0.94
N PHE A 9 20.87 -15.26 0.42
CA PHE A 9 19.95 -14.91 -0.66
C PHE A 9 20.63 -14.84 -2.04
N GLY A 10 21.86 -15.31 -2.18
CA GLY A 10 22.60 -15.25 -3.44
C GLY A 10 21.92 -15.95 -4.63
N HIS A 11 21.00 -16.87 -4.35
CA HIS A 11 20.19 -17.57 -5.35
C HIS A 11 18.93 -16.82 -5.77
N VAL A 12 18.52 -15.77 -5.02
CA VAL A 12 17.29 -15.01 -5.30
C VAL A 12 17.48 -14.13 -6.54
N ARG A 13 16.54 -14.18 -7.47
CA ARG A 13 16.56 -13.42 -8.73
C ARG A 13 15.53 -12.32 -8.79
N SER A 14 14.51 -12.37 -7.93
CA SER A 14 13.45 -11.37 -7.88
C SER A 14 13.00 -11.11 -6.44
N TRP A 15 12.83 -9.85 -6.11
CA TRP A 15 12.35 -9.38 -4.82
C TRP A 15 11.06 -8.62 -5.03
N ILE A 16 10.05 -8.96 -4.27
CA ILE A 16 8.75 -8.29 -4.31
C ILE A 16 8.50 -7.67 -2.94
N PHE A 17 8.27 -6.38 -2.92
CA PHE A 17 8.01 -5.62 -1.70
C PHE A 17 6.60 -5.05 -1.73
N ASP A 18 5.89 -5.16 -0.61
CA ASP A 18 4.75 -4.33 -0.33
C ASP A 18 5.20 -2.88 -0.08
N LEU A 19 4.29 -1.93 -0.20
CA LEU A 19 4.60 -0.50 -0.08
C LEU A 19 4.24 0.03 1.32
N ASP A 20 2.93 0.13 1.57
CA ASP A 20 2.40 0.82 2.73
C ASP A 20 2.72 0.06 4.02
N ASN A 21 3.26 0.76 5.03
CA ASN A 21 3.74 0.17 6.28
C ASN A 21 4.83 -0.90 6.13
N THR A 22 5.44 -1.02 4.96
CA THR A 22 6.55 -1.94 4.67
C THR A 22 7.81 -1.20 4.26
N LEU A 23 7.75 -0.34 3.23
CA LEU A 23 8.89 0.48 2.80
C LEU A 23 9.04 1.77 3.62
N TYR A 24 8.11 2.04 4.47
CA TYR A 24 8.15 3.09 5.50
C TYR A 24 7.44 2.58 6.77
N ARG A 25 7.72 3.23 7.90
CA ARG A 25 7.19 2.81 9.20
C ARG A 25 5.71 3.13 9.35
N ALA A 26 4.98 2.24 10.02
CA ALA A 26 3.55 2.38 10.27
C ALA A 26 3.18 3.53 11.22
N ASP A 27 4.14 4.02 12.01
CA ASP A 27 3.92 5.03 13.06
C ASP A 27 3.97 6.48 12.57
N ASN A 28 4.10 6.73 11.26
CA ASN A 28 4.13 8.08 10.69
C ASN A 28 2.75 8.69 10.39
N GLY A 29 1.67 7.94 10.61
CA GLY A 29 0.30 8.41 10.40
C GLY A 29 -0.20 8.43 8.95
N VAL A 30 0.61 8.08 7.97
CA VAL A 30 0.20 8.06 6.54
C VAL A 30 -0.92 7.07 6.31
N PHE A 31 -0.74 5.82 6.74
CA PHE A 31 -1.77 4.77 6.54
C PHE A 31 -3.03 5.01 7.37
N ALA A 32 -2.92 5.62 8.54
CA ALA A 32 -4.08 6.00 9.35
C ALA A 32 -5.00 7.00 8.64
N GLN A 33 -4.44 7.93 7.84
CA GLN A 33 -5.23 8.82 7.00
C GLN A 33 -5.99 8.04 5.91
N ILE A 34 -5.34 7.08 5.26
CA ILE A 34 -5.97 6.21 4.24
C ILE A 34 -7.14 5.44 4.86
N GLU A 35 -6.94 4.80 6.03
CA GLU A 35 -8.01 4.08 6.72
C GLU A 35 -9.20 4.98 7.09
N ALA A 36 -8.93 6.20 7.58
CA ALA A 36 -9.97 7.16 7.90
C ALA A 36 -10.77 7.56 6.65
N ARG A 37 -10.10 7.82 5.54
CA ARG A 37 -10.74 8.17 4.25
C ARG A 37 -11.49 6.99 3.62
N MET A 38 -11.01 5.77 3.80
CA MET A 38 -11.78 4.56 3.44
C MET A 38 -13.10 4.51 4.20
N THR A 39 -13.07 4.73 5.51
CA THR A 39 -14.30 4.77 6.32
C THR A 39 -15.23 5.90 5.86
N ASP A 40 -14.70 7.11 5.64
CA ASP A 40 -15.47 8.26 5.15
C ASP A 40 -16.14 7.98 3.79
N TYR A 41 -15.45 7.28 2.90
CA TYR A 41 -16.01 6.90 1.61
C TYR A 41 -17.17 5.91 1.77
N VAL A 42 -17.01 4.89 2.61
CA VAL A 42 -18.06 3.91 2.90
C VAL A 42 -19.26 4.56 3.59
N GLU A 43 -19.05 5.49 4.54
CA GLU A 43 -20.12 6.29 5.16
C GLU A 43 -21.00 6.96 4.10
N ARG A 44 -20.37 7.64 3.15
CA ARG A 44 -21.08 8.39 2.09
C ARG A 44 -21.74 7.48 1.08
N LEU A 45 -21.03 6.46 0.62
CA LEU A 45 -21.54 5.54 -0.41
C LEU A 45 -22.77 4.76 0.09
N LEU A 46 -22.73 4.31 1.34
CA LEU A 46 -23.77 3.44 1.91
C LEU A 46 -24.75 4.18 2.83
N ASN A 47 -24.54 5.48 3.04
CA ASN A 47 -25.32 6.30 3.99
C ASN A 47 -25.43 5.65 5.39
N LEU A 48 -24.27 5.24 5.93
CA LEU A 48 -24.16 4.57 7.23
C LEU A 48 -23.48 5.50 8.25
N PRO A 49 -23.80 5.35 9.56
CA PRO A 49 -23.00 6.01 10.58
C PRO A 49 -21.58 5.40 10.63
N ARG A 50 -20.61 6.18 11.11
CA ARG A 50 -19.18 5.86 11.05
C ARG A 50 -18.80 4.49 11.56
N ASP A 51 -19.34 4.08 12.71
CA ASP A 51 -19.03 2.77 13.30
C ASP A 51 -19.53 1.60 12.44
N ALA A 52 -20.72 1.74 11.85
CA ALA A 52 -21.26 0.77 10.92
C ALA A 52 -20.46 0.72 9.60
N ALA A 53 -20.08 1.89 9.06
CA ALA A 53 -19.25 1.99 7.88
C ALA A 53 -17.88 1.33 8.07
N ARG A 54 -17.24 1.56 9.24
CA ARG A 54 -15.97 0.91 9.60
C ARG A 54 -16.11 -0.60 9.72
N ALA A 55 -17.20 -1.10 10.27
CA ALA A 55 -17.47 -2.54 10.35
C ALA A 55 -17.61 -3.14 8.95
N VAL A 56 -18.40 -2.52 8.08
CA VAL A 56 -18.56 -2.93 6.67
C VAL A 56 -17.21 -2.92 5.94
N GLN A 57 -16.43 -1.85 6.07
CA GLN A 57 -15.09 -1.75 5.49
C GLN A 57 -14.21 -2.95 5.84
N LYS A 58 -14.18 -3.33 7.13
CA LYS A 58 -13.36 -4.46 7.60
C LYS A 58 -13.90 -5.81 7.15
N ASP A 59 -15.21 -5.97 7.09
CA ASP A 59 -15.83 -7.20 6.64
C ASP A 59 -15.61 -7.42 5.14
N LEU A 60 -15.74 -6.38 4.32
CA LEU A 60 -15.41 -6.43 2.90
C LEU A 60 -13.93 -6.79 2.67
N TYR A 61 -13.02 -6.20 3.44
CA TYR A 61 -11.61 -6.56 3.39
C TYR A 61 -11.37 -8.04 3.69
N ARG A 62 -11.99 -8.58 4.76
CA ARG A 62 -11.84 -9.98 5.14
C ARG A 62 -12.40 -10.94 4.10
N GLN A 63 -13.51 -10.57 3.49
CA GLN A 63 -14.25 -11.43 2.56
C GLN A 63 -13.67 -11.39 1.15
N TYR A 64 -13.21 -10.24 0.70
CA TYR A 64 -12.80 -10.00 -0.70
C TYR A 64 -11.32 -9.67 -0.89
N GLY A 65 -10.53 -9.68 0.18
CA GLY A 65 -9.09 -9.37 0.16
C GLY A 65 -8.76 -7.87 0.17
N THR A 66 -9.60 -7.03 -0.43
CA THR A 66 -9.55 -5.57 -0.31
C THR A 66 -10.94 -4.99 -0.10
N THR A 67 -11.03 -3.86 0.61
CA THR A 67 -12.30 -3.12 0.75
C THR A 67 -12.84 -2.71 -0.62
N LEU A 68 -11.98 -2.24 -1.53
CA LEU A 68 -12.36 -1.82 -2.87
C LEU A 68 -13.02 -2.97 -3.67
N ASN A 69 -12.41 -4.15 -3.67
CA ASN A 69 -12.98 -5.32 -4.36
C ASN A 69 -14.38 -5.65 -3.83
N GLY A 70 -14.56 -5.59 -2.52
CA GLY A 70 -15.88 -5.81 -1.91
C GLY A 70 -16.90 -4.73 -2.29
N LEU A 71 -16.51 -3.46 -2.25
CA LEU A 71 -17.38 -2.35 -2.65
C LEU A 71 -17.80 -2.44 -4.13
N MET A 72 -16.89 -2.82 -5.01
CA MET A 72 -17.20 -3.02 -6.44
C MET A 72 -18.16 -4.17 -6.68
N ARG A 73 -18.07 -5.24 -5.89
CA ARG A 73 -18.92 -6.44 -6.07
C ARG A 73 -20.31 -6.28 -5.47
N GLU A 74 -20.44 -5.57 -4.36
CA GLU A 74 -21.70 -5.51 -3.60
C GLU A 74 -22.39 -4.15 -3.69
N HIS A 75 -21.69 -3.06 -4.05
CA HIS A 75 -22.18 -1.71 -3.83
C HIS A 75 -21.97 -0.73 -5.01
N ASP A 76 -21.75 -1.22 -6.22
CA ASP A 76 -21.59 -0.41 -7.45
C ASP A 76 -20.60 0.77 -7.28
N CYS A 77 -19.45 0.50 -6.65
CA CYS A 77 -18.42 1.48 -6.39
C CYS A 77 -17.59 1.77 -7.64
N ASP A 78 -17.37 3.05 -7.95
CA ASP A 78 -16.38 3.47 -8.95
C ASP A 78 -14.97 3.36 -8.35
N ALA A 79 -14.16 2.45 -8.91
CA ALA A 79 -12.83 2.17 -8.42
C ALA A 79 -11.89 3.38 -8.53
N GLU A 80 -11.98 4.16 -9.61
CA GLU A 80 -11.11 5.32 -9.83
C GLU A 80 -11.45 6.46 -8.87
N GLU A 81 -12.74 6.72 -8.65
CA GLU A 81 -13.19 7.70 -7.67
C GLU A 81 -12.74 7.30 -6.25
N TYR A 82 -12.93 6.02 -5.89
CA TYR A 82 -12.48 5.50 -4.60
C TYR A 82 -10.98 5.70 -4.39
N LEU A 83 -10.16 5.26 -5.34
CA LEU A 83 -8.70 5.34 -5.24
C LEU A 83 -8.20 6.79 -5.18
N ALA A 84 -8.79 7.68 -5.98
CA ALA A 84 -8.45 9.10 -5.93
C ALA A 84 -8.79 9.70 -4.56
N TYR A 85 -9.93 9.34 -3.99
CA TYR A 85 -10.37 9.84 -2.70
C TYR A 85 -9.52 9.34 -1.54
N VAL A 86 -9.30 8.04 -1.43
CA VAL A 86 -8.59 7.46 -0.27
C VAL A 86 -7.11 7.78 -0.25
N HIS A 87 -6.50 8.06 -1.39
CA HIS A 87 -5.10 8.42 -1.51
C HIS A 87 -4.82 9.94 -1.57
N ASP A 88 -5.84 10.77 -1.46
CA ASP A 88 -5.69 12.22 -1.28
C ASP A 88 -5.34 12.54 0.17
N ILE A 89 -4.10 12.28 0.53
CA ILE A 89 -3.54 12.36 1.88
C ILE A 89 -2.31 13.25 1.94
N ASP A 90 -2.02 13.76 3.12
CA ASP A 90 -0.77 14.44 3.43
C ASP A 90 0.30 13.40 3.79
N LEU A 91 1.48 13.51 3.18
CA LEU A 91 2.62 12.65 3.48
C LEU A 91 3.37 13.06 4.76
N GLY A 92 3.04 14.23 5.32
CA GLY A 92 3.53 14.70 6.62
C GLY A 92 5.04 14.64 6.75
N ASP A 93 5.49 14.03 7.83
CA ASP A 93 6.91 13.89 8.20
C ASP A 93 7.61 12.69 7.50
N LEU A 94 6.95 12.04 6.54
CA LEU A 94 7.57 10.97 5.78
C LEU A 94 8.82 11.51 5.06
N ALA A 95 9.98 10.92 5.34
CA ALA A 95 11.27 11.41 4.89
C ALA A 95 12.03 10.34 4.10
N ALA A 96 13.03 10.78 3.34
CA ALA A 96 13.93 9.89 2.63
C ALA A 96 14.70 8.98 3.58
N ASP A 97 14.86 7.71 3.18
CA ASP A 97 15.64 6.70 3.89
C ASP A 97 16.83 6.23 3.03
N PRO A 98 17.98 6.94 3.13
CA PRO A 98 19.16 6.56 2.36
C PRO A 98 19.75 5.23 2.81
N GLY A 99 19.51 4.81 4.05
CA GLY A 99 19.93 3.50 4.55
C GLY A 99 19.18 2.36 3.86
N LEU A 100 17.86 2.48 3.75
CA LEU A 100 17.03 1.53 3.01
C LEU A 100 17.40 1.50 1.53
N LYS A 101 17.59 2.68 0.90
CA LYS A 101 18.06 2.78 -0.49
C LYS A 101 19.35 2.02 -0.73
N ALA A 102 20.33 2.22 0.13
CA ALA A 102 21.62 1.53 0.05
C ALA A 102 21.48 0.00 0.27
N ALA A 103 20.60 -0.41 1.18
CA ALA A 103 20.32 -1.83 1.44
C ALA A 103 19.68 -2.51 0.21
N LEU A 104 18.67 -1.87 -0.39
CA LEU A 104 18.01 -2.35 -1.61
C LEU A 104 18.99 -2.49 -2.78
N ALA A 105 19.90 -1.53 -2.94
CA ALA A 105 20.90 -1.55 -4.02
C ALA A 105 21.86 -2.76 -3.92
N ARG A 106 22.05 -3.36 -2.73
CA ARG A 106 22.89 -4.53 -2.52
C ARG A 106 22.19 -5.86 -2.81
N LEU A 107 20.86 -5.87 -2.96
CA LEU A 107 20.13 -7.09 -3.25
C LEU A 107 20.44 -7.57 -4.69
N PRO A 108 20.73 -8.86 -4.87
CA PRO A 108 20.94 -9.41 -6.20
C PRO A 108 19.62 -9.52 -6.97
N GLY A 109 19.68 -9.36 -8.29
CA GLY A 109 18.51 -9.54 -9.17
C GLY A 109 17.59 -8.32 -9.23
N ARG A 110 16.34 -8.55 -9.59
CA ARG A 110 15.33 -7.51 -9.87
C ARG A 110 14.48 -7.22 -8.64
N ARG A 111 14.02 -5.98 -8.52
CA ARG A 111 13.20 -5.51 -7.40
C ARG A 111 11.90 -4.92 -7.90
N PHE A 112 10.80 -5.31 -7.29
CA PHE A 112 9.46 -4.90 -7.65
C PHE A 112 8.70 -4.41 -6.42
N VAL A 113 7.82 -3.45 -6.61
CA VAL A 113 6.78 -3.11 -5.64
C VAL A 113 5.46 -3.75 -6.09
N PHE A 114 4.75 -4.34 -5.15
CA PHE A 114 3.42 -4.90 -5.34
C PHE A 114 2.52 -4.32 -4.25
N THR A 115 1.53 -3.52 -4.64
CA THR A 115 0.71 -2.76 -3.69
C THR A 115 -0.78 -2.83 -4.01
N ASN A 116 -1.61 -2.87 -2.97
CA ASN A 116 -3.06 -2.68 -3.07
C ASN A 116 -3.45 -1.19 -3.24
N GLY A 117 -2.49 -0.29 -3.19
CA GLY A 117 -2.69 1.11 -3.55
C GLY A 117 -2.68 1.35 -5.05
N CYS A 118 -2.96 2.57 -5.49
CA CYS A 118 -2.86 2.96 -6.89
C CYS A 118 -1.44 3.41 -7.26
N ALA A 119 -1.13 3.38 -8.56
CA ALA A 119 0.19 3.76 -9.08
C ALA A 119 0.60 5.20 -8.70
N ASN A 120 -0.34 6.13 -8.71
CA ASN A 120 -0.07 7.52 -8.33
C ASN A 120 0.30 7.65 -6.85
N HIS A 121 -0.40 6.95 -5.95
CA HIS A 121 -0.05 6.87 -4.53
C HIS A 121 1.36 6.28 -4.35
N ALA A 122 1.62 5.15 -5.01
CA ALA A 122 2.94 4.50 -4.95
C ALA A 122 4.07 5.44 -5.41
N ALA A 123 3.87 6.15 -6.52
CA ALA A 123 4.86 7.10 -7.04
C ALA A 123 5.15 8.23 -6.05
N ARG A 124 4.11 8.81 -5.42
CA ARG A 124 4.26 9.87 -4.41
C ARG A 124 5.02 9.39 -3.17
N ILE A 125 4.71 8.19 -2.69
CA ILE A 125 5.40 7.60 -1.54
C ILE A 125 6.87 7.31 -1.88
N LEU A 126 7.13 6.61 -2.99
CA LEU A 126 8.49 6.26 -3.40
C LEU A 126 9.37 7.49 -3.64
N ASP A 127 8.82 8.54 -4.24
CA ASP A 127 9.52 9.82 -4.40
C ASP A 127 9.87 10.43 -3.04
N ARG A 128 8.88 10.49 -2.13
CA ARG A 128 9.05 11.09 -0.80
C ARG A 128 10.09 10.38 0.04
N ILE A 129 10.18 9.05 -0.01
CA ILE A 129 11.17 8.26 0.74
C ILE A 129 12.50 8.09 0.00
N GLY A 130 12.64 8.68 -1.18
CA GLY A 130 13.88 8.67 -1.98
C GLY A 130 14.14 7.36 -2.72
N LEU A 131 13.11 6.56 -3.00
CA LEU A 131 13.21 5.24 -3.63
C LEU A 131 12.62 5.17 -5.05
N ALA A 132 12.32 6.32 -5.68
CA ALA A 132 11.68 6.36 -6.99
C ALA A 132 12.43 5.58 -8.09
N ASP A 133 13.76 5.49 -7.98
CA ASP A 133 14.67 4.81 -8.91
C ASP A 133 15.17 3.44 -8.41
N SER A 134 14.61 2.92 -7.31
CA SER A 134 15.12 1.71 -6.65
C SER A 134 14.47 0.41 -7.13
N PHE A 135 13.41 0.48 -7.93
CA PHE A 135 12.62 -0.66 -8.37
C PHE A 135 12.52 -0.74 -9.89
N ASP A 136 12.53 -1.97 -10.41
CA ASP A 136 12.39 -2.24 -11.84
C ASP A 136 10.97 -2.03 -12.35
N ALA A 137 9.96 -2.29 -11.51
CA ALA A 137 8.56 -1.99 -11.79
C ALA A 137 7.73 -1.90 -10.50
N VAL A 138 6.58 -1.24 -10.64
CA VAL A 138 5.54 -1.15 -9.60
C VAL A 138 4.26 -1.76 -10.16
N TRP A 139 3.72 -2.75 -9.46
CA TRP A 139 2.43 -3.35 -9.74
C TRP A 139 1.41 -2.86 -8.72
N ASP A 140 0.46 -2.10 -9.20
CA ASP A 140 -0.61 -1.53 -8.39
C ASP A 140 -1.89 -2.37 -8.45
N ILE A 141 -2.92 -1.97 -7.75
CA ILE A 141 -4.18 -2.70 -7.67
C ILE A 141 -4.85 -2.87 -9.04
N ARG A 142 -4.64 -1.95 -10.00
CA ARG A 142 -5.16 -2.06 -11.37
C ARG A 142 -4.49 -3.18 -12.14
N SER A 143 -3.17 -3.35 -11.93
CA SER A 143 -2.39 -4.44 -12.54
C SER A 143 -2.92 -5.81 -12.15
N MET A 144 -3.64 -5.90 -11.04
CA MET A 144 -4.24 -7.12 -10.50
C MET A 144 -5.74 -7.23 -10.79
N GLY A 145 -6.33 -6.33 -11.58
CA GLY A 145 -7.76 -6.28 -11.84
C GLY A 145 -8.60 -5.91 -10.61
N PHE A 146 -8.05 -5.10 -9.69
CA PHE A 146 -8.69 -4.65 -8.45
C PHE A 146 -9.02 -5.75 -7.43
N MET A 147 -8.39 -6.91 -7.52
CA MET A 147 -8.60 -8.05 -6.61
C MET A 147 -7.80 -7.93 -5.32
#